data_9443fd8ebf592446d106176b3ca3978c
#
_entry.id   9443fd8ebf592446d106176b3ca3978c
#
_cell.length_a   1.000
_cell.length_b   1.000
_cell.length_c   1.000
_cell.angle_alpha   90.00
_cell.angle_beta   90.00
_cell.angle_gamma   90.00
#
_symmetry.space_group_name_H-M   'P 1'
#
loop_
_entity.id
_entity.type
_entity.pdbx_description
1 polymer ?
#
loop_
_entity_poly.entity_id
_entity_poly.type
_entity_poly.pdbx_seq_one_letter_code
_entity_poly.pdbx_strand_id
1 'polypeptide(L)'
;MDNRGRAFWAVLAVLPLLVQAGEVYRSVDAEGNVTYTDKPSSADSAVERIELPPGPSAESVRDTVERNSAIRKAMEEAQEKRLEQRASREERMAKARKALDEAEEKLKQTKEIGEDDRQTFVGGKSRIRPEYFERVQKAKDELEAARKRFKETRGY
;
A
#
# COMPACT_ATOMS: atom_id res chain seq x y z
N MET A 1 2.53 -62.50 22.28
CA MET A 1 2.08 -62.47 20.85
C MET A 1 2.63 -61.19 20.29
N ASP A 2 3.76 -61.38 19.59
CA ASP A 2 4.55 -60.27 19.00
C ASP A 2 3.91 -59.77 17.75
N ASN A 3 3.72 -58.44 17.62
CA ASN A 3 3.39 -57.83 16.37
C ASN A 3 4.47 -56.80 16.01
N ARG A 4 5.51 -57.27 15.34
CA ARG A 4 6.58 -56.46 14.77
C ARG A 4 6.06 -55.70 13.53
N GLY A 5 5.67 -54.45 13.72
CA GLY A 5 5.35 -53.53 12.64
C GLY A 5 6.57 -53.20 11.81
N ARG A 6 6.63 -53.72 10.56
CA ARG A 6 7.66 -53.46 9.56
C ARG A 6 7.43 -52.04 9.02
N ALA A 7 8.26 -51.08 9.49
CA ALA A 7 8.33 -49.75 8.90
C ALA A 7 8.93 -49.83 7.46
N PHE A 8 8.13 -49.70 6.44
CA PHE A 8 8.59 -49.51 5.06
C PHE A 8 9.08 -48.08 4.89
N TRP A 9 10.39 -47.93 4.86
CA TRP A 9 11.03 -46.68 4.42
C TRP A 9 10.96 -46.64 2.89
N ALA A 10 10.00 -45.93 2.33
CA ALA A 10 10.01 -45.61 0.91
C ALA A 10 11.06 -44.51 0.67
N VAL A 11 12.22 -44.93 0.20
CA VAL A 11 13.25 -44.03 -0.33
C VAL A 11 12.73 -43.50 -1.67
N LEU A 12 12.18 -42.27 -1.64
CA LEU A 12 11.78 -41.53 -2.85
C LEU A 12 13.09 -41.10 -3.55
N ALA A 13 13.54 -41.85 -4.51
CA ALA A 13 14.66 -41.50 -5.38
C ALA A 13 14.22 -40.31 -6.27
N VAL A 14 14.61 -39.10 -5.89
CA VAL A 14 14.49 -37.92 -6.74
C VAL A 14 15.53 -38.06 -7.84
N LEU A 15 15.09 -38.57 -8.99
CA LEU A 15 15.89 -38.53 -10.21
C LEU A 15 16.05 -37.06 -10.60
N PRO A 16 17.28 -36.56 -10.78
CA PRO A 16 17.48 -35.26 -11.40
C PRO A 16 16.98 -35.34 -12.83
N LEU A 17 15.89 -34.65 -13.14
CA LEU A 17 15.50 -34.37 -14.52
C LEU A 17 16.61 -33.51 -15.11
N LEU A 18 17.49 -34.18 -15.89
CA LEU A 18 18.41 -33.53 -16.80
C LEU A 18 17.55 -32.77 -17.81
N VAL A 19 17.34 -31.49 -17.58
CA VAL A 19 16.79 -30.59 -18.60
C VAL A 19 17.87 -30.51 -19.67
N GLN A 20 17.74 -31.33 -20.70
CA GLN A 20 18.52 -31.18 -21.92
C GLN A 20 18.10 -29.84 -22.51
N ALA A 21 19.06 -28.94 -22.73
CA ALA A 21 18.85 -27.74 -23.52
C ALA A 21 18.30 -28.20 -24.88
N GLY A 22 17.01 -27.92 -25.13
CA GLY A 22 16.34 -28.34 -26.35
C GLY A 22 17.03 -27.68 -27.54
N GLU A 23 17.30 -28.49 -28.59
CA GLU A 23 17.75 -27.95 -29.87
C GLU A 23 16.57 -27.23 -30.51
N VAL A 24 16.79 -26.00 -30.99
CA VAL A 24 15.78 -25.23 -31.70
C VAL A 24 16.09 -25.27 -33.19
N TYR A 25 15.10 -25.67 -33.96
CA TYR A 25 15.18 -25.73 -35.41
C TYR A 25 14.32 -24.63 -36.01
N ARG A 26 14.89 -23.92 -36.97
CA ARG A 26 14.19 -22.97 -37.82
C ARG A 26 13.82 -23.63 -39.11
N SER A 27 12.55 -23.70 -39.46
CA SER A 27 12.10 -24.16 -40.78
C SER A 27 11.46 -23.02 -41.56
N VAL A 28 11.60 -23.04 -42.86
CA VAL A 28 10.99 -22.11 -43.79
C VAL A 28 10.16 -22.91 -44.78
N ASP A 29 8.86 -22.62 -44.83
CA ASP A 29 7.95 -23.26 -45.79
C ASP A 29 8.11 -22.69 -47.20
N ALA A 30 7.43 -23.30 -48.18
CA ALA A 30 7.48 -22.87 -49.59
C ALA A 30 6.90 -21.46 -49.80
N GLU A 31 6.07 -20.99 -48.86
CA GLU A 31 5.43 -19.67 -48.84
C GLU A 31 6.28 -18.61 -48.15
N GLY A 32 7.43 -19.00 -47.55
CA GLY A 32 8.37 -18.10 -46.88
C GLY A 32 8.06 -17.83 -45.39
N ASN A 33 7.12 -18.56 -44.76
CA ASN A 33 6.84 -18.44 -43.34
C ASN A 33 7.92 -19.12 -42.54
N VAL A 34 8.36 -18.53 -41.44
CA VAL A 34 9.39 -19.04 -40.55
C VAL A 34 8.74 -19.64 -39.31
N THR A 35 9.02 -20.92 -39.06
CA THR A 35 8.55 -21.63 -37.86
C THR A 35 9.75 -22.09 -37.04
N TYR A 36 9.66 -21.99 -35.71
CA TYR A 36 10.65 -22.46 -34.74
C TYR A 36 10.07 -23.63 -33.97
N THR A 37 10.75 -24.79 -34.00
CA THR A 37 10.30 -26.01 -33.34
C THR A 37 11.43 -26.69 -32.58
N ASP A 38 11.11 -27.49 -31.58
CA ASP A 38 12.03 -28.37 -30.85
C ASP A 38 12.28 -29.71 -31.55
N LYS A 39 11.47 -30.02 -32.57
CA LYS A 39 11.58 -31.25 -33.38
C LYS A 39 11.40 -30.91 -34.85
N PRO A 40 12.41 -31.18 -35.67
CA PRO A 40 12.27 -30.95 -37.11
C PRO A 40 11.22 -31.87 -37.72
N SER A 41 10.33 -31.29 -38.54
CA SER A 41 9.40 -32.06 -39.36
C SER A 41 10.14 -32.56 -40.62
N SER A 42 9.95 -33.83 -40.97
CA SER A 42 10.53 -34.39 -42.17
C SER A 42 9.93 -33.84 -43.48
N ALA A 43 8.91 -32.99 -43.37
CA ALA A 43 8.23 -32.38 -44.52
C ALA A 43 8.79 -31.00 -44.90
N ASP A 44 9.65 -30.41 -44.07
CA ASP A 44 10.13 -29.04 -44.28
C ASP A 44 11.37 -29.02 -45.20
N SER A 45 11.33 -28.19 -46.22
CA SER A 45 12.31 -28.15 -47.31
C SER A 45 13.67 -27.52 -46.90
N ALA A 46 13.70 -26.74 -45.82
CA ALA A 46 14.92 -26.14 -45.30
C ALA A 46 14.84 -26.06 -43.78
N VAL A 47 15.52 -26.97 -43.09
CA VAL A 47 15.62 -26.98 -41.63
C VAL A 47 17.03 -26.56 -41.26
N GLU A 48 17.14 -25.43 -40.57
CA GLU A 48 18.39 -24.90 -40.02
C GLU A 48 18.39 -25.09 -38.50
N ARG A 49 19.44 -25.75 -38.00
CA ARG A 49 19.68 -25.90 -36.55
C ARG A 49 20.25 -24.60 -36.03
N ILE A 50 19.58 -24.00 -35.06
CA ILE A 50 20.07 -22.79 -34.36
C ILE A 50 20.88 -23.23 -33.15
N GLU A 51 22.15 -22.90 -33.14
CA GLU A 51 22.98 -23.04 -31.95
C GLU A 51 22.61 -21.90 -31.00
N LEU A 52 21.92 -22.23 -29.92
CA LEU A 52 21.61 -21.25 -28.84
C LEU A 52 22.93 -20.94 -28.10
N PRO A 53 23.18 -19.66 -27.82
CA PRO A 53 24.31 -19.30 -26.99
C PRO A 53 24.19 -19.98 -25.62
N PRO A 54 25.30 -20.31 -24.97
CA PRO A 54 25.28 -20.90 -23.65
C PRO A 54 24.47 -20.00 -22.70
N GLY A 55 23.61 -20.62 -21.90
CA GLY A 55 22.81 -19.91 -20.92
C GLY A 55 23.68 -19.16 -19.91
N PRO A 56 23.10 -18.29 -19.09
CA PRO A 56 23.84 -17.51 -18.09
C PRO A 56 24.60 -18.47 -17.15
N SER A 57 25.81 -18.05 -16.74
CA SER A 57 26.61 -18.82 -15.79
C SER A 57 25.87 -18.98 -14.44
N ALA A 58 26.19 -20.04 -13.72
CA ALA A 58 25.62 -20.29 -12.39
C ALA A 58 25.91 -19.11 -11.41
N GLU A 59 27.03 -18.43 -11.55
CA GLU A 59 27.40 -17.24 -10.80
C GLU A 59 26.49 -16.08 -11.16
N SER A 60 26.29 -15.77 -12.43
CA SER A 60 25.39 -14.72 -12.90
C SER A 60 23.94 -14.95 -12.44
N VAL A 61 23.49 -16.19 -12.38
CA VAL A 61 22.16 -16.54 -11.85
C VAL A 61 22.10 -16.26 -10.36
N ARG A 62 23.11 -16.64 -9.58
CA ARG A 62 23.18 -16.36 -8.13
C ARG A 62 23.17 -14.86 -7.84
N ASP A 63 24.00 -14.10 -8.52
CA ASP A 63 24.06 -12.63 -8.38
C ASP A 63 22.70 -11.98 -8.69
N THR A 64 22.03 -12.49 -9.71
CA THR A 64 20.70 -12.02 -10.09
C THR A 64 19.66 -12.33 -9.01
N VAL A 65 19.68 -13.54 -8.46
CA VAL A 65 18.78 -13.96 -7.38
C VAL A 65 19.03 -13.12 -6.12
N GLU A 66 20.30 -12.91 -5.74
CA GLU A 66 20.66 -12.09 -4.59
C GLU A 66 20.20 -10.64 -4.76
N ARG A 67 20.49 -10.04 -5.92
CA ARG A 67 20.03 -8.70 -6.26
C ARG A 67 18.52 -8.57 -6.22
N ASN A 68 17.80 -9.54 -6.81
CA ASN A 68 16.34 -9.54 -6.80
C ASN A 68 15.77 -9.71 -5.38
N SER A 69 16.44 -10.48 -4.53
CA SER A 69 16.04 -10.62 -3.13
C SER A 69 16.21 -9.31 -2.34
N ALA A 70 17.34 -8.61 -2.57
CA ALA A 70 17.60 -7.29 -1.97
C ALA A 70 16.59 -6.23 -2.43
N ILE A 71 16.28 -6.20 -3.73
CA ILE A 71 15.26 -5.31 -4.29
C ILE A 71 13.89 -5.59 -3.65
N ARG A 72 13.51 -6.85 -3.52
CA ARG A 72 12.24 -7.23 -2.89
C ARG A 72 12.15 -6.73 -1.46
N LYS A 73 13.17 -6.98 -0.64
CA LYS A 73 13.23 -6.46 0.75
C LYS A 73 13.12 -4.94 0.80
N ALA A 74 13.87 -4.23 -0.04
CA ALA A 74 13.80 -2.78 -0.08
C ALA A 74 12.41 -2.26 -0.50
N MET A 75 11.72 -2.96 -1.41
CA MET A 75 10.35 -2.62 -1.80
C MET A 75 9.34 -2.86 -0.66
N GLU A 76 9.47 -3.98 0.06
CA GLU A 76 8.63 -4.29 1.23
C GLU A 76 8.79 -3.24 2.33
N GLU A 77 10.02 -2.90 2.70
CA GLU A 77 10.32 -1.84 3.68
C GLU A 77 9.80 -0.46 3.24
N ALA A 78 9.94 -0.14 1.95
CA ALA A 78 9.41 1.11 1.43
C ALA A 78 7.88 1.14 1.43
N GLN A 79 7.24 0.01 1.18
CA GLN A 79 5.78 -0.11 1.25
C GLN A 79 5.28 0.02 2.69
N GLU A 80 5.92 -0.64 3.65
CA GLU A 80 5.59 -0.55 5.07
C GLU A 80 5.69 0.90 5.58
N LYS A 81 6.81 1.58 5.30
CA LYS A 81 6.99 3.00 5.63
C LYS A 81 5.89 3.90 5.03
N ARG A 82 5.47 3.62 3.78
CA ARG A 82 4.39 4.36 3.14
C ARG A 82 3.04 4.13 3.84
N LEU A 83 2.76 2.90 4.27
CA LEU A 83 1.55 2.57 5.00
C LEU A 83 1.53 3.25 6.37
N GLU A 84 2.63 3.22 7.12
CA GLU A 84 2.77 3.92 8.40
C GLU A 84 2.58 5.44 8.25
N GLN A 85 3.20 6.03 7.23
CA GLN A 85 3.04 7.46 6.95
C GLN A 85 1.59 7.83 6.61
N ARG A 86 0.89 6.98 5.84
CA ARG A 86 -0.54 7.17 5.52
C ARG A 86 -1.38 7.07 6.78
N ALA A 87 -1.21 6.02 7.57
CA ALA A 87 -1.95 5.84 8.83
C ALA A 87 -1.72 7.02 9.79
N SER A 88 -0.48 7.47 9.98
CA SER A 88 -0.16 8.63 10.80
C SER A 88 -0.78 9.94 10.27
N ARG A 89 -0.83 10.11 8.94
CA ARG A 89 -1.48 11.28 8.33
C ARG A 89 -2.99 11.23 8.51
N GLU A 90 -3.61 10.08 8.31
CA GLU A 90 -5.05 9.88 8.50
C GLU A 90 -5.44 10.14 9.96
N GLU A 91 -4.67 9.63 10.92
CA GLU A 91 -4.90 9.89 12.34
C GLU A 91 -4.82 11.38 12.68
N ARG A 92 -3.80 12.09 12.19
CA ARG A 92 -3.68 13.54 12.38
C ARG A 92 -4.85 14.29 11.76
N MET A 93 -5.27 13.90 10.56
CA MET A 93 -6.43 14.49 9.90
C MET A 93 -7.72 14.25 10.67
N ALA A 94 -7.94 13.03 11.17
CA ALA A 94 -9.11 12.68 11.98
C ALA A 94 -9.15 13.50 13.27
N LYS A 95 -8.01 13.63 13.98
CA LYS A 95 -7.89 14.47 15.19
C LYS A 95 -8.18 15.94 14.92
N ALA A 96 -7.63 16.49 13.82
CA ALA A 96 -7.84 17.87 13.45
C ALA A 96 -9.29 18.16 13.06
N ARG A 97 -9.94 17.22 12.36
CA ARG A 97 -11.36 17.30 12.02
C ARG A 97 -12.24 17.27 13.27
N LYS A 98 -12.00 16.32 14.16
CA LYS A 98 -12.74 16.21 15.42
C LYS A 98 -12.62 17.49 16.25
N ALA A 99 -11.41 18.05 16.38
CA ALA A 99 -11.21 19.32 17.08
C ALA A 99 -11.95 20.50 16.44
N LEU A 100 -12.07 20.50 15.11
CA LEU A 100 -12.85 21.49 14.37
C LEU A 100 -14.34 21.35 14.65
N ASP A 101 -14.87 20.13 14.56
CA ASP A 101 -16.29 19.84 14.81
C ASP A 101 -16.68 20.20 16.27
N GLU A 102 -15.82 19.87 17.25
CA GLU A 102 -15.99 20.23 18.66
C GLU A 102 -15.99 21.76 18.88
N ALA A 103 -15.09 22.48 18.19
CA ALA A 103 -15.05 23.96 18.29
C ALA A 103 -16.27 24.63 17.64
N GLU A 104 -16.79 24.07 16.54
CA GLU A 104 -18.02 24.55 15.90
C GLU A 104 -19.25 24.35 16.81
N GLU A 105 -19.37 23.16 17.40
CA GLU A 105 -20.46 22.86 18.32
C GLU A 105 -20.39 23.73 19.60
N LYS A 106 -19.17 23.90 20.15
CA LYS A 106 -18.94 24.80 21.31
C LYS A 106 -19.35 26.24 21.01
N LEU A 107 -19.00 26.75 19.81
CA LEU A 107 -19.41 28.09 19.42
C LEU A 107 -20.93 28.20 19.29
N LYS A 108 -21.59 27.18 18.76
CA LYS A 108 -23.04 27.12 18.61
C LYS A 108 -23.72 27.15 19.96
N GLN A 109 -23.30 26.30 20.91
CA GLN A 109 -23.82 26.29 22.30
C GLN A 109 -23.54 27.61 23.05
N THR A 110 -22.33 28.18 22.84
CA THR A 110 -21.95 29.44 23.49
C THR A 110 -22.78 30.64 23.01
N LYS A 111 -23.30 30.60 21.77
CA LYS A 111 -24.18 31.65 21.22
C LYS A 111 -25.59 31.58 21.76
N GLU A 112 -26.00 30.47 22.35
CA GLU A 112 -27.30 30.39 23.01
C GLU A 112 -27.28 31.27 24.27
N ILE A 113 -28.21 32.25 24.34
CA ILE A 113 -28.32 33.18 25.46
C ILE A 113 -29.13 32.51 26.56
N GLY A 114 -28.46 32.13 27.64
CA GLY A 114 -29.09 31.62 28.84
C GLY A 114 -29.73 32.71 29.72
N GLU A 115 -30.46 32.31 30.75
CA GLU A 115 -31.01 33.25 31.75
C GLU A 115 -29.89 33.97 32.51
N ASP A 116 -28.79 33.31 32.80
CA ASP A 116 -27.60 33.84 33.46
C ASP A 116 -26.88 34.93 32.65
N ASP A 117 -27.08 34.94 31.34
CA ASP A 117 -26.49 35.92 30.43
C ASP A 117 -27.24 37.27 30.45
N ARG A 118 -28.38 37.33 31.14
CA ARG A 118 -29.21 38.51 31.21
C ARG A 118 -29.12 39.18 32.60
N GLN A 119 -28.91 40.47 32.61
CA GLN A 119 -29.00 41.28 33.79
C GLN A 119 -30.28 42.11 33.72
N THR A 120 -31.17 41.87 34.68
CA THR A 120 -32.40 42.62 34.79
C THR A 120 -32.22 43.80 35.74
N PHE A 121 -32.68 44.98 35.35
CA PHE A 121 -32.61 46.19 36.11
C PHE A 121 -33.97 46.54 36.72
N VAL A 122 -33.95 47.35 37.74
CA VAL A 122 -35.17 47.93 38.35
C VAL A 122 -35.95 48.71 37.27
N GLY A 123 -37.19 48.27 37.01
CA GLY A 123 -37.98 48.81 35.87
C GLY A 123 -38.18 47.88 34.72
N GLY A 124 -37.77 46.58 34.81
CA GLY A 124 -38.08 45.53 33.84
C GLY A 124 -37.22 45.54 32.58
N LYS A 125 -36.22 46.42 32.46
CA LYS A 125 -35.26 46.39 31.34
C LYS A 125 -34.20 45.35 31.58
N SER A 126 -33.90 44.53 30.56
CA SER A 126 -32.80 43.56 30.63
C SER A 126 -31.72 43.87 29.60
N ARG A 127 -30.47 43.57 29.96
CA ARG A 127 -29.28 43.72 29.09
C ARG A 127 -28.46 42.44 29.14
N ILE A 128 -27.83 42.12 28.02
CA ILE A 128 -26.88 41.02 27.98
C ILE A 128 -25.60 41.42 28.70
N ARG A 129 -25.08 40.55 29.55
CA ARG A 129 -23.88 40.77 30.34
C ARG A 129 -22.63 40.78 29.43
N PRO A 130 -21.61 41.60 29.74
CA PRO A 130 -20.36 41.65 28.99
C PRO A 130 -19.67 40.27 28.88
N GLU A 131 -19.74 39.47 29.95
CA GLU A 131 -19.13 38.14 30.03
C GLU A 131 -19.63 37.19 28.95
N TYR A 132 -20.86 37.35 28.46
CA TYR A 132 -21.39 36.62 27.32
C TYR A 132 -20.58 36.90 26.05
N PHE A 133 -20.29 38.17 25.77
CA PHE A 133 -19.56 38.56 24.56
C PHE A 133 -18.11 38.08 24.62
N GLU A 134 -17.46 38.11 25.78
CA GLU A 134 -16.11 37.58 25.98
C GLU A 134 -16.07 36.08 25.76
N ARG A 135 -17.06 35.34 26.29
CA ARG A 135 -17.19 33.90 26.10
C ARG A 135 -17.40 33.52 24.62
N VAL A 136 -18.25 34.26 23.92
CA VAL A 136 -18.48 34.06 22.47
C VAL A 136 -17.23 34.42 21.68
N GLN A 137 -16.51 35.49 22.04
CA GLN A 137 -15.27 35.84 21.33
C GLN A 137 -14.21 34.76 21.52
N LYS A 138 -14.02 34.27 22.74
CA LYS A 138 -13.09 33.14 23.00
C LYS A 138 -13.43 31.89 22.20
N ALA A 139 -14.70 31.53 22.08
CA ALA A 139 -15.13 30.37 21.27
C ALA A 139 -14.88 30.61 19.78
N LYS A 140 -14.98 31.85 19.28
CA LYS A 140 -14.61 32.17 17.88
C LYS A 140 -13.11 32.02 17.66
N ASP A 141 -12.28 32.51 18.58
CA ASP A 141 -10.82 32.41 18.47
C ASP A 141 -10.36 30.91 18.50
N GLU A 142 -11.00 30.10 19.35
CA GLU A 142 -10.78 28.66 19.40
C GLU A 142 -11.15 27.98 18.06
N LEU A 143 -12.27 28.37 17.46
CA LEU A 143 -12.68 27.86 16.14
C LEU A 143 -11.70 28.27 15.04
N GLU A 144 -11.24 29.51 15.02
CA GLU A 144 -10.24 29.96 14.04
C GLU A 144 -8.93 29.19 14.19
N ALA A 145 -8.48 28.95 15.42
CA ALA A 145 -7.29 28.15 15.70
C ALA A 145 -7.47 26.69 15.21
N ALA A 146 -8.64 26.08 15.44
CA ALA A 146 -8.96 24.74 14.96
C ALA A 146 -8.99 24.68 13.41
N ARG A 147 -9.58 25.67 12.76
CA ARG A 147 -9.60 25.80 11.29
C ARG A 147 -8.21 25.92 10.71
N LYS A 148 -7.35 26.73 11.32
CA LYS A 148 -5.97 26.89 10.91
C LYS A 148 -5.20 25.56 11.00
N ARG A 149 -5.29 24.85 12.13
CA ARG A 149 -4.67 23.54 12.33
C ARG A 149 -5.18 22.50 11.30
N PHE A 150 -6.47 22.49 11.03
CA PHE A 150 -7.05 21.59 10.03
C PHE A 150 -6.50 21.88 8.62
N LYS A 151 -6.40 23.15 8.22
CA LYS A 151 -5.79 23.55 6.93
C LYS A 151 -4.32 23.12 6.85
N GLU A 152 -3.54 23.39 7.89
CA GLU A 152 -2.11 22.99 7.95
C GLU A 152 -1.94 21.46 7.83
N THR A 153 -2.80 20.69 8.50
CA THR A 153 -2.76 19.23 8.46
C THR A 153 -3.16 18.70 7.07
N ARG A 154 -4.04 19.40 6.37
CA ARG A 154 -4.48 19.06 5.01
C ARG A 154 -3.40 19.37 3.95
N GLY A 155 -2.49 20.31 4.24
CA GLY A 155 -1.38 20.67 3.34
C GLY A 155 -1.73 21.76 2.34
N TYR A 156 -2.59 22.70 2.76
CA TYR A 156 -2.89 23.96 2.06
C TYR A 156 -2.39 25.15 2.87
#